data_3a9db5b32a4208493f2712cb4794a50b
#
_entry.id   3a9db5b32a4208493f2712cb4794a50b
#
_cell.length_a   1.000
_cell.length_b   1.000
_cell.length_c   1.000
_cell.angle_alpha   90.00
_cell.angle_beta   90.00
_cell.angle_gamma   90.00
#
_symmetry.space_group_name_H-M   'P 1'
#
loop_
_entity.id
_entity.type
_entity.pdbx_description
1 polymer ?
#
loop_
_entity_poly.entity_id
_entity_poly.type
_entity_poly.pdbx_seq_one_letter_code
_entity_poly.pdbx_strand_id
1 'polypeptide(L)'
;MKIINFVLGALAGLLAAAAIGALWSLFGLATGGRAPWMAPVAALMLLAVLRFNGHPAGAPRAIAAAVLLTVTIAHANYVMSAGFIAGSMGLELIEGLRLIGVDMAFAVARAHGSVTDVMCYALALLASLVLGMHQPGEKTAVSPRRARAKPAA
;
A
#
# COMPACT_ATOMS: atom_id res chain seq x y z
N MET A 1 -19.30 18.89 -4.99
CA MET A 1 -18.13 18.42 -5.79
C MET A 1 -16.99 17.86 -4.94
N LYS A 2 -16.59 18.46 -3.79
CA LYS A 2 -15.45 17.95 -2.97
C LYS A 2 -15.66 16.52 -2.41
N ILE A 3 -16.87 16.19 -1.96
CA ILE A 3 -17.22 14.87 -1.39
C ILE A 3 -17.12 13.78 -2.44
N ILE A 4 -17.64 14.03 -3.64
CA ILE A 4 -17.60 13.06 -4.76
C ILE A 4 -16.14 12.73 -5.13
N ASN A 5 -15.29 13.75 -5.25
CA ASN A 5 -13.87 13.54 -5.56
C ASN A 5 -13.14 12.78 -4.46
N PHE A 6 -13.49 13.01 -3.19
CA PHE A 6 -12.95 12.27 -2.07
C PHE A 6 -13.35 10.79 -2.11
N VAL A 7 -14.64 10.51 -2.35
CA VAL A 7 -15.15 9.13 -2.45
C VAL A 7 -14.52 8.39 -3.63
N LEU A 8 -14.44 9.03 -4.80
CA LEU A 8 -13.78 8.45 -5.97
C LEU A 8 -12.30 8.17 -5.72
N GLY A 9 -11.59 9.09 -5.06
CA GLY A 9 -10.19 8.90 -4.67
C GLY A 9 -10.00 7.74 -3.69
N ALA A 10 -10.90 7.60 -2.70
CA ALA A 10 -10.87 6.50 -1.75
C ALA A 10 -11.14 5.15 -2.42
N LEU A 11 -12.14 5.09 -3.33
CA LEU A 11 -12.44 3.89 -4.11
C LEU A 11 -11.27 3.49 -5.01
N ALA A 12 -10.67 4.45 -5.72
CA ALA A 12 -9.48 4.21 -6.53
C ALA A 12 -8.30 3.68 -5.69
N GLY A 13 -8.11 4.24 -4.49
CA GLY A 13 -7.10 3.76 -3.53
C GLY A 13 -7.35 2.32 -3.08
N LEU A 14 -8.60 1.97 -2.74
CA LEU A 14 -8.97 0.61 -2.35
C LEU A 14 -8.82 -0.40 -3.49
N LEU A 15 -9.22 -0.05 -4.70
CA LEU A 15 -9.03 -0.90 -5.89
C LEU A 15 -7.55 -1.12 -6.16
N ALA A 16 -6.73 -0.07 -6.05
CA ALA A 16 -5.28 -0.19 -6.19
C ALA A 16 -4.69 -1.08 -5.10
N ALA A 17 -5.11 -0.93 -3.84
CA ALA A 17 -4.65 -1.76 -2.73
C ALA A 17 -5.00 -3.24 -2.96
N ALA A 18 -6.21 -3.54 -3.43
CA ALA A 18 -6.64 -4.90 -3.76
C ALA A 18 -5.83 -5.48 -4.93
N ALA A 19 -5.62 -4.72 -6.00
CA ALA A 19 -4.84 -5.15 -7.16
C ALA A 19 -3.37 -5.42 -6.80
N ILE A 20 -2.74 -4.52 -6.04
CA ILE A 20 -1.36 -4.68 -5.57
C ILE A 20 -1.24 -5.90 -4.65
N GLY A 21 -2.20 -6.09 -3.72
CA GLY A 21 -2.25 -7.25 -2.84
C GLY A 21 -2.44 -8.56 -3.60
N ALA A 22 -3.27 -8.58 -4.64
CA ALA A 22 -3.46 -9.74 -5.50
C ALA A 22 -2.17 -10.08 -6.28
N LEU A 23 -1.51 -9.08 -6.89
CA LEU A 23 -0.22 -9.29 -7.57
C LEU A 23 0.86 -9.81 -6.62
N TRP A 24 0.94 -9.25 -5.42
CA TRP A 24 1.86 -9.73 -4.40
C TRP A 24 1.60 -11.18 -4.01
N SER A 25 0.32 -11.54 -3.74
CA SER A 25 -0.02 -12.91 -3.38
C SER A 25 0.25 -13.90 -4.50
N LEU A 26 -0.05 -13.55 -5.76
CA LEU A 26 0.28 -14.39 -6.92
C LEU A 26 1.79 -14.61 -7.04
N PHE A 27 2.58 -13.54 -6.85
CA PHE A 27 4.04 -13.66 -6.87
C PHE A 27 4.54 -14.55 -5.73
N GLY A 28 4.02 -14.37 -4.51
CA GLY A 28 4.37 -15.20 -3.36
C GLY A 28 4.04 -16.67 -3.58
N LEU A 29 2.85 -16.98 -4.09
CA LEU A 29 2.44 -18.35 -4.42
C LEU A 29 3.30 -18.96 -5.54
N ALA A 30 3.60 -18.19 -6.58
CA ALA A 30 4.42 -18.67 -7.70
C ALA A 30 5.88 -18.97 -7.31
N THR A 31 6.42 -18.23 -6.34
CA THR A 31 7.81 -18.40 -5.87
C THR A 31 7.92 -19.34 -4.67
N GLY A 32 6.80 -19.83 -4.14
CA GLY A 32 6.76 -20.66 -2.92
C GLY A 32 7.18 -19.90 -1.65
N GLY A 33 7.24 -18.56 -1.70
CA GLY A 33 7.68 -17.69 -0.62
C GLY A 33 6.71 -16.57 -0.31
N ARG A 34 6.85 -15.93 0.85
CA ARG A 34 5.96 -14.83 1.29
C ARG A 34 6.31 -13.48 0.66
N ALA A 35 7.51 -13.35 0.12
CA ALA A 35 8.03 -12.13 -0.52
C ALA A 35 7.77 -10.83 0.29
N PRO A 36 8.20 -10.74 1.57
CA PRO A 36 7.90 -9.58 2.43
C PRO A 36 8.50 -8.27 1.90
N TRP A 37 9.53 -8.36 1.07
CA TRP A 37 10.14 -7.21 0.38
C TRP A 37 9.18 -6.52 -0.61
N MET A 38 8.07 -7.14 -0.97
CA MET A 38 7.02 -6.50 -1.76
C MET A 38 6.29 -5.39 -0.98
N ALA A 39 6.33 -5.39 0.35
CA ALA A 39 5.68 -4.35 1.16
C ALA A 39 6.21 -2.93 0.89
N PRO A 40 7.52 -2.67 0.86
CA PRO A 40 8.05 -1.37 0.42
C PRO A 40 7.63 -0.98 -1.00
N VAL A 41 7.61 -1.94 -1.92
CA VAL A 41 7.17 -1.71 -3.31
C VAL A 41 5.70 -1.31 -3.33
N ALA A 42 4.85 -2.04 -2.60
CA ALA A 42 3.43 -1.71 -2.46
C ALA A 42 3.21 -0.31 -1.86
N ALA A 43 4.00 0.07 -0.86
CA ALA A 43 3.96 1.41 -0.27
C ALA A 43 4.23 2.51 -1.30
N LEU A 44 5.25 2.35 -2.14
CA LEU A 44 5.59 3.30 -3.20
C LEU A 44 4.50 3.38 -4.26
N MET A 45 3.94 2.24 -4.67
CA MET A 45 2.85 2.19 -5.65
C MET A 45 1.60 2.90 -5.13
N LEU A 46 1.21 2.65 -3.87
CA LEU A 46 0.05 3.31 -3.24
C LEU A 46 0.25 4.82 -3.11
N LEU A 47 1.45 5.27 -2.73
CA LEU A 47 1.78 6.69 -2.68
C LEU A 47 1.71 7.34 -4.06
N ALA A 48 2.17 6.65 -5.11
CA ALA A 48 2.05 7.12 -6.49
C ALA A 48 0.56 7.25 -6.88
N VAL A 49 -0.26 6.24 -6.61
CA VAL A 49 -1.71 6.27 -6.88
C VAL A 49 -2.38 7.44 -6.17
N LEU A 50 -2.10 7.65 -4.87
CA LEU A 50 -2.66 8.77 -4.11
C LEU A 50 -2.22 10.12 -4.69
N ARG A 51 -0.96 10.23 -5.12
CA ARG A 51 -0.44 11.44 -5.77
C ARG A 51 -1.14 11.72 -7.10
N PHE A 52 -1.30 10.70 -7.96
CA PHE A 52 -2.01 10.84 -9.24
C PHE A 52 -3.48 11.20 -9.05
N ASN A 53 -4.11 10.75 -7.97
CA ASN A 53 -5.48 11.13 -7.60
C ASN A 53 -5.57 12.54 -6.94
N GLY A 54 -4.50 13.32 -6.96
CA GLY A 54 -4.51 14.71 -6.50
C GLY A 54 -4.52 14.88 -4.98
N HIS A 55 -4.16 13.86 -4.21
CA HIS A 55 -4.02 14.01 -2.76
C HIS A 55 -2.75 14.83 -2.44
N PRO A 56 -2.90 16.02 -1.83
CA PRO A 56 -1.75 16.86 -1.49
C PRO A 56 -0.86 16.18 -0.46
N ALA A 57 0.44 16.52 -0.47
CA ALA A 57 1.36 16.04 0.56
C ALA A 57 0.92 16.52 1.95
N GLY A 58 1.13 15.68 2.94
CA GLY A 58 0.78 15.99 4.32
C GLY A 58 0.22 14.78 5.07
N ALA A 59 -0.17 15.02 6.32
CA ALA A 59 -0.70 13.98 7.20
C ALA A 59 -1.88 13.18 6.60
N PRO A 60 -2.88 13.79 5.93
CA PRO A 60 -3.99 13.01 5.36
C PRO A 60 -3.53 11.99 4.33
N ARG A 61 -2.59 12.36 3.43
CA ARG A 61 -2.03 11.41 2.43
C ARG A 61 -1.19 10.32 3.09
N ALA A 62 -0.40 10.68 4.10
CA ALA A 62 0.42 9.72 4.85
C ALA A 62 -0.43 8.69 5.57
N ILE A 63 -1.50 9.12 6.26
CA ILE A 63 -2.44 8.23 6.94
C ILE A 63 -3.18 7.35 5.93
N ALA A 64 -3.69 7.93 4.84
CA ALA A 64 -4.36 7.16 3.79
C ALA A 64 -3.43 6.09 3.19
N ALA A 65 -2.17 6.43 2.90
CA ALA A 65 -1.19 5.48 2.40
C ALA A 65 -0.92 4.35 3.40
N ALA A 66 -0.75 4.66 4.68
CA ALA A 66 -0.52 3.67 5.73
C ALA A 66 -1.73 2.73 5.90
N VAL A 67 -2.95 3.26 5.89
CA VAL A 67 -4.19 2.46 5.97
C VAL A 67 -4.31 1.54 4.75
N LEU A 68 -4.16 2.07 3.54
CA LEU A 68 -4.22 1.27 2.31
C LEU A 68 -3.12 0.20 2.28
N LEU A 69 -1.91 0.52 2.72
CA LEU A 69 -0.83 -0.46 2.82
C LEU A 69 -1.16 -1.57 3.82
N THR A 70 -1.74 -1.24 4.98
CA THR A 70 -2.18 -2.24 5.96
C THR A 70 -3.22 -3.18 5.37
N VAL A 71 -4.20 -2.64 4.64
CA VAL A 71 -5.21 -3.44 3.90
C VAL A 71 -4.53 -4.33 2.85
N THR A 72 -3.57 -3.79 2.10
CA THR A 72 -2.80 -4.56 1.10
C THR A 72 -2.04 -5.72 1.73
N ILE A 73 -1.33 -5.47 2.85
CA ILE A 73 -0.59 -6.50 3.58
C ILE A 73 -1.54 -7.58 4.10
N ALA A 74 -2.66 -7.19 4.72
CA ALA A 74 -3.65 -8.12 5.24
C ALA A 74 -4.25 -8.98 4.12
N HIS A 75 -4.65 -8.36 3.00
CA HIS A 75 -5.19 -9.04 1.83
C HIS A 75 -4.18 -10.01 1.22
N ALA A 76 -2.94 -9.59 0.99
CA ALA A 76 -1.90 -10.45 0.42
C ALA A 76 -1.61 -11.66 1.32
N ASN A 77 -1.48 -11.45 2.63
CA ASN A 77 -1.26 -12.52 3.59
C ASN A 77 -2.45 -13.49 3.67
N TYR A 78 -3.68 -12.97 3.60
CA TYR A 78 -4.88 -13.81 3.56
C TYR A 78 -4.88 -14.73 2.34
N VAL A 79 -4.68 -14.18 1.13
CA VAL A 79 -4.69 -14.97 -0.10
C VAL A 79 -3.54 -15.97 -0.14
N MET A 80 -2.34 -15.58 0.30
CA MET A 80 -1.20 -16.51 0.38
C MET A 80 -1.46 -17.65 1.37
N SER A 81 -2.00 -17.34 2.55
CA SER A 81 -2.33 -18.38 3.55
C SER A 81 -3.37 -19.35 3.01
N ALA A 82 -4.42 -18.83 2.35
CA ALA A 82 -5.42 -19.67 1.69
C ALA A 82 -4.83 -20.53 0.59
N GLY A 83 -3.93 -19.97 -0.23
CA GLY A 83 -3.26 -20.71 -1.29
C GLY A 83 -2.34 -21.82 -0.78
N PHE A 84 -1.59 -21.58 0.31
CA PHE A 84 -0.75 -22.61 0.92
C PHE A 84 -1.58 -23.78 1.49
N ILE A 85 -2.70 -23.47 2.17
CA ILE A 85 -3.59 -24.51 2.71
C ILE A 85 -4.25 -25.28 1.56
N ALA A 86 -4.80 -24.58 0.56
CA ALA A 86 -5.40 -25.19 -0.61
C ALA A 86 -4.41 -26.14 -1.31
N GLY A 87 -3.19 -25.68 -1.55
CA GLY A 87 -2.13 -26.50 -2.16
C GLY A 87 -1.79 -27.74 -1.33
N SER A 88 -1.76 -27.63 0.00
CA SER A 88 -1.50 -28.77 0.89
C SER A 88 -2.64 -29.79 0.92
N MET A 89 -3.86 -29.37 0.60
CA MET A 89 -5.06 -30.21 0.53
C MET A 89 -5.37 -30.70 -0.91
N GLY A 90 -4.57 -30.29 -1.90
CA GLY A 90 -4.83 -30.62 -3.32
C GLY A 90 -6.05 -29.89 -3.90
N LEU A 91 -6.43 -28.77 -3.30
CA LEU A 91 -7.56 -27.93 -3.72
C LEU A 91 -7.10 -26.78 -4.62
N GLU A 92 -8.02 -26.26 -5.43
CA GLU A 92 -7.77 -25.03 -6.15
C GLU A 92 -7.81 -23.81 -5.21
N LEU A 93 -7.11 -22.71 -5.59
CA LEU A 93 -7.04 -21.49 -4.81
C LEU A 93 -8.44 -20.93 -4.45
N ILE A 94 -9.38 -20.97 -5.41
CA ILE A 94 -10.75 -20.43 -5.20
C ILE A 94 -11.51 -21.27 -4.17
N GLU A 95 -11.33 -22.58 -4.18
CA GLU A 95 -11.92 -23.47 -3.17
C GLU A 95 -11.29 -23.21 -1.80
N GLY A 96 -9.97 -23.06 -1.73
CA GLY A 96 -9.26 -22.70 -0.51
C GLY A 96 -9.76 -21.38 0.07
N LEU A 97 -9.93 -20.33 -0.73
CA LEU A 97 -10.47 -19.05 -0.31
C LEU A 97 -11.90 -19.12 0.25
N ARG A 98 -12.72 -20.05 -0.24
CA ARG A 98 -14.10 -20.27 0.24
C ARG A 98 -14.16 -21.07 1.54
N LEU A 99 -13.25 -22.03 1.70
CA LEU A 99 -13.23 -22.93 2.86
C LEU A 99 -12.51 -22.33 4.08
N ILE A 100 -11.53 -21.47 3.83
CA ILE A 100 -10.67 -20.93 4.88
C ILE A 100 -11.27 -19.64 5.41
N GLY A 101 -11.73 -19.69 6.65
CA GLY A 101 -12.17 -18.51 7.39
C GLY A 101 -11.01 -17.57 7.71
N VAL A 102 -11.33 -16.31 7.99
CA VAL A 102 -10.37 -15.25 8.33
C VAL A 102 -9.47 -15.66 9.51
N ASP A 103 -10.05 -16.27 10.53
CA ASP A 103 -9.33 -16.70 11.74
C ASP A 103 -8.24 -17.72 11.42
N MET A 104 -8.55 -18.69 10.56
CA MET A 104 -7.58 -19.72 10.15
C MET A 104 -6.47 -19.13 9.30
N ALA A 105 -6.80 -18.22 8.38
CA ALA A 105 -5.80 -17.52 7.58
C ALA A 105 -4.85 -16.68 8.44
N PHE A 106 -5.36 -16.02 9.49
CA PHE A 106 -4.54 -15.30 10.45
C PHE A 106 -3.67 -16.23 11.30
N ALA A 107 -4.18 -17.39 11.74
CA ALA A 107 -3.41 -18.38 12.46
C ALA A 107 -2.24 -18.90 11.63
N VAL A 108 -2.48 -19.21 10.35
CA VAL A 108 -1.44 -19.64 9.40
C VAL A 108 -0.45 -18.51 9.11
N ALA A 109 -0.93 -17.28 8.93
CA ALA A 109 -0.06 -16.13 8.72
C ALA A 109 0.87 -15.91 9.91
N ARG A 110 0.39 -16.09 11.15
CA ARG A 110 1.20 -16.03 12.38
C ARG A 110 2.21 -17.18 12.48
N ALA A 111 1.76 -18.40 12.22
CA ALA A 111 2.60 -19.59 12.34
C ALA A 111 3.80 -19.56 11.36
N HIS A 112 3.61 -18.98 10.18
CA HIS A 112 4.65 -18.87 9.16
C HIS A 112 5.34 -17.49 9.14
N GLY A 113 4.90 -16.55 9.97
CA GLY A 113 5.49 -15.22 10.07
C GLY A 113 6.92 -15.26 10.60
N SER A 114 7.81 -14.54 9.94
CA SER A 114 9.20 -14.38 10.35
C SER A 114 9.45 -12.97 10.90
N VAL A 115 10.54 -12.79 11.66
CA VAL A 115 10.99 -11.47 12.10
C VAL A 115 11.27 -10.57 10.89
N THR A 116 11.77 -11.13 9.81
CA THR A 116 12.02 -10.40 8.55
C THR A 116 10.73 -9.83 7.97
N ASP A 117 9.61 -10.58 8.01
CA ASP A 117 8.31 -10.10 7.53
C ASP A 117 7.87 -8.87 8.32
N VAL A 118 7.96 -8.95 9.66
CA VAL A 118 7.57 -7.85 10.55
C VAL A 118 8.44 -6.62 10.30
N MET A 119 9.75 -6.80 10.14
CA MET A 119 10.66 -5.70 9.83
C MET A 119 10.35 -5.04 8.48
N CYS A 120 10.10 -5.83 7.43
CA CYS A 120 9.73 -5.30 6.11
C CYS A 120 8.40 -4.52 6.17
N TYR A 121 7.41 -5.03 6.89
CA TYR A 121 6.12 -4.35 7.05
C TYR A 121 6.26 -3.06 7.85
N ALA A 122 7.01 -3.07 8.95
CA ALA A 122 7.27 -1.88 9.75
C ALA A 122 8.02 -0.81 8.94
N LEU A 123 9.06 -1.19 8.20
CA LEU A 123 9.81 -0.28 7.33
C LEU A 123 8.92 0.29 6.21
N ALA A 124 8.06 -0.54 5.60
CA ALA A 124 7.13 -0.08 4.57
C ALA A 124 6.10 0.91 5.11
N LEU A 125 5.57 0.67 6.32
CA LEU A 125 4.65 1.60 7.00
C LEU A 125 5.34 2.92 7.35
N LEU A 126 6.54 2.87 7.92
CA LEU A 126 7.34 4.07 8.21
C LEU A 126 7.65 4.85 6.92
N ALA A 127 8.07 4.15 5.86
CA ALA A 127 8.32 4.78 4.56
C ALA A 127 7.06 5.45 4.01
N SER A 128 5.88 4.79 4.09
CA SER A 128 4.61 5.36 3.63
C SER A 128 4.23 6.63 4.39
N LEU A 129 4.47 6.67 5.71
CA LEU A 129 4.22 7.85 6.54
C LEU A 129 5.18 8.98 6.19
N VAL A 130 6.48 8.71 6.15
CA VAL A 130 7.51 9.73 5.87
C VAL A 130 7.36 10.30 4.47
N LEU A 131 7.28 9.44 3.45
CA LEU A 131 7.15 9.87 2.05
C LEU A 131 5.77 10.49 1.77
N GLY A 132 4.73 10.06 2.48
CA GLY A 132 3.40 10.67 2.42
C GLY A 132 3.39 12.12 2.89
N MET A 133 4.20 12.47 3.88
CA MET A 133 4.32 13.83 4.39
C MET A 133 5.15 14.75 3.50
N HIS A 134 6.13 14.19 2.78
CA HIS A 134 7.04 14.99 1.95
C HIS A 134 6.53 15.15 0.52
N GLN A 135 6.73 16.36 -0.04
CA GLN A 135 6.65 16.57 -1.50
C GLN A 135 8.07 16.49 -2.08
N PRO A 136 8.45 15.41 -2.77
CA PRO A 136 9.66 15.45 -3.55
C PRO A 136 9.42 16.39 -4.74
N GLY A 137 9.94 17.60 -4.69
CA GLY A 137 9.93 18.51 -5.84
C GLY A 137 9.44 19.93 -5.67
N GLU A 138 8.98 20.36 -4.48
CA GLU A 138 8.81 21.79 -4.22
C GLU A 138 10.16 22.42 -3.90
N LYS A 139 11.04 22.45 -4.91
CA LYS A 139 12.09 23.45 -4.94
C LYS A 139 11.36 24.78 -4.95
N THR A 140 11.50 25.52 -3.86
CA THR A 140 11.17 26.92 -3.71
C THR A 140 11.13 27.60 -5.07
N ALA A 141 9.93 27.81 -5.62
CA ALA A 141 9.75 28.78 -6.66
C ALA A 141 10.08 30.11 -5.99
N VAL A 142 11.35 30.50 -6.07
CA VAL A 142 11.81 31.83 -5.72
C VAL A 142 10.90 32.78 -6.47
N SER A 143 9.99 33.39 -5.71
CA SER A 143 8.99 34.32 -6.22
C SER A 143 9.73 35.42 -7.00
N PRO A 144 9.53 35.51 -8.31
CA PRO A 144 10.18 36.57 -9.11
C PRO A 144 9.55 37.94 -8.87
N ARG A 145 8.70 38.09 -7.86
CA ARG A 145 7.91 39.30 -7.63
C ARG A 145 8.63 40.42 -6.86
N ARG A 146 9.90 40.24 -6.40
CA ARG A 146 10.66 41.25 -5.69
C ARG A 146 11.62 42.09 -6.55
N ALA A 147 11.68 41.85 -7.86
CA ALA A 147 12.61 42.59 -8.74
C ALA A 147 11.98 43.83 -9.44
N ARG A 148 10.73 44.20 -9.15
CA ARG A 148 10.04 45.33 -9.85
C ARG A 148 9.54 46.40 -8.95
N ALA A 149 10.27 46.73 -7.91
CA ALA A 149 10.02 47.99 -7.14
C ALA A 149 11.33 48.75 -7.02
N LYS A 150 11.78 49.33 -8.14
CA LYS A 150 12.73 50.43 -8.11
C LYS A 150 11.94 51.69 -8.44
N PRO A 151 11.73 52.63 -7.49
CA PRO A 151 11.12 53.89 -7.79
C PRO A 151 12.10 54.73 -8.62
N ALA A 152 11.59 55.25 -9.73
CA ALA A 152 12.29 56.29 -10.47
C ALA A 152 12.27 57.60 -9.61
N ALA A 153 13.44 58.16 -9.36
CA ALA A 153 13.65 59.51 -8.94
C ALA A 153 13.67 60.45 -10.13
#